data_48b8563135c87d95e14c1a259a596b2b
#
_entry.id   48b8563135c87d95e14c1a259a596b2b
#
_cell.length_a   1.000
_cell.length_b   1.000
_cell.length_c   1.000
_cell.angle_alpha   90.00
_cell.angle_beta   90.00
_cell.angle_gamma   90.00
#
_symmetry.space_group_name_H-M   'P 1'
#
loop_
_entity.id
_entity.type
_entity.pdbx_description
1 polymer ?
#
loop_
_entity_poly.entity_id
_entity_poly.type
_entity_poly.pdbx_seq_one_letter_code
_entity_poly.pdbx_strand_id
1 'polypeptide(L)'
;MIPVLPPAVEAIYHNGAPEGERNTQLFKLCCQMRDQGLSQFDAETEAEAWGMKVGITQREAVAAVKSAYSKPAREPWRPKSAYKMQGLTIVKETHIPTMPISVESGPVEKFLTTAFEVGDYINICRSISDGDRERPDGAGENRTREEWLELFKGDGLKKWQGDAVGVYVSINPNNRKGRKAENIVKFKHALIEFDESTIVEQWAIIKRSGLPTKAIIKSGARSLHAWVTVDASGEQEFKDRVEFIYKHLEHSKPDPANKDAGRLSRLPGAMRTATGQQQELVECGTPAMSFLQWQERIIYGDIPEPYTWEQLTNFKEDADPTQLLGRRWLCRGGSALWVGSSGLGKSVLCLQAAITWAAGRELFG
;
A
#
# COMPACT_ATOMS: atom_id res chain seq x y z
N MET A 1 20.28 1.17 9.11
CA MET A 1 18.99 1.89 8.94
C MET A 1 18.22 1.73 10.24
N ILE A 2 17.89 2.82 10.89
CA ILE A 2 17.23 2.79 12.20
C ILE A 2 15.79 2.32 12.00
N PRO A 3 15.30 1.37 12.81
CA PRO A 3 13.92 0.91 12.73
C PRO A 3 12.94 2.01 13.17
N VAL A 4 11.67 1.85 12.81
CA VAL A 4 10.60 2.75 13.25
C VAL A 4 10.47 2.68 14.77
N LEU A 5 10.72 3.79 15.45
CA LEU A 5 10.71 3.89 16.90
C LEU A 5 9.39 4.49 17.43
N PRO A 6 8.96 4.15 18.67
CA PRO A 6 7.89 4.89 19.33
C PRO A 6 8.23 6.38 19.44
N PRO A 7 7.27 7.32 19.27
CA PRO A 7 7.56 8.77 19.29
C PRO A 7 8.37 9.25 20.48
N ALA A 8 8.12 8.70 21.67
CA ALA A 8 8.88 9.04 22.88
C ALA A 8 10.34 8.54 22.81
N VAL A 9 10.59 7.40 22.17
CA VAL A 9 11.95 6.84 22.00
C VAL A 9 12.66 7.50 20.82
N GLU A 10 11.94 7.84 19.77
CA GLU A 10 12.44 8.62 18.64
C GLU A 10 12.91 10.01 19.09
N ALA A 11 12.13 10.68 19.93
CA ALA A 11 12.52 11.95 20.55
C ALA A 11 13.83 11.82 21.36
N ILE A 12 13.99 10.74 22.14
CA ILE A 12 15.22 10.45 22.89
C ILE A 12 16.40 10.21 21.91
N TYR A 13 16.17 9.45 20.86
CA TYR A 13 17.19 9.16 19.86
C TYR A 13 17.75 10.43 19.21
N HIS A 14 16.88 11.36 18.84
CA HIS A 14 17.28 12.60 18.17
C HIS A 14 17.80 13.68 19.14
N ASN A 15 17.15 13.86 20.27
CA ASN A 15 17.42 14.97 21.20
C ASN A 15 18.39 14.61 22.34
N GLY A 16 18.73 13.31 22.49
CA GLY A 16 19.53 12.83 23.62
C GLY A 16 18.73 12.68 24.91
N ALA A 17 19.43 12.57 26.01
CA ALA A 17 18.86 12.42 27.35
C ALA A 17 19.58 13.30 28.38
N PRO A 18 18.87 13.84 29.39
CA PRO A 18 19.48 14.65 30.43
C PRO A 18 20.42 13.83 31.30
N GLU A 19 21.34 14.53 31.96
CA GLU A 19 22.26 13.91 32.95
C GLU A 19 21.46 13.22 34.06
N GLY A 20 21.89 12.00 34.45
CA GLY A 20 21.18 11.15 35.38
C GLY A 20 20.19 10.15 34.75
N GLU A 21 19.69 10.41 33.56
CA GLU A 21 18.77 9.51 32.83
C GLU A 21 19.38 8.78 31.64
N ARG A 22 20.59 9.15 31.23
CA ARG A 22 21.23 8.70 29.98
C ARG A 22 21.24 7.18 29.85
N ASN A 23 21.69 6.47 30.89
CA ASN A 23 21.78 5.00 30.88
C ASN A 23 20.38 4.34 30.78
N THR A 24 19.38 4.88 31.46
CA THR A 24 18.01 4.38 31.42
C THR A 24 17.40 4.58 30.03
N GLN A 25 17.63 5.72 29.41
CA GLN A 25 17.10 6.03 28.09
C GLN A 25 17.83 5.22 27.00
N LEU A 26 19.14 5.04 27.13
CA LEU A 26 19.89 4.14 26.25
C LEU A 26 19.39 2.70 26.31
N PHE A 27 19.15 2.18 27.52
CA PHE A 27 18.60 0.83 27.67
C PHE A 27 17.21 0.70 27.01
N LYS A 28 16.33 1.69 27.14
CA LYS A 28 15.03 1.71 26.45
C LYS A 28 15.19 1.71 24.93
N LEU A 29 16.13 2.49 24.41
CA LEU A 29 16.45 2.54 22.98
C LEU A 29 16.94 1.17 22.49
N CYS A 30 17.86 0.51 23.21
CA CYS A 30 18.37 -0.82 22.86
C CYS A 30 17.25 -1.88 22.88
N CYS A 31 16.31 -1.80 23.85
CA CYS A 31 15.15 -2.68 23.86
C CYS A 31 14.27 -2.50 22.63
N GLN A 32 14.06 -1.28 22.17
CA GLN A 32 13.27 -1.02 20.95
C GLN A 32 13.99 -1.51 19.70
N MET A 33 15.31 -1.34 19.60
CA MET A 33 16.11 -1.85 18.50
C MET A 33 15.99 -3.38 18.40
N ARG A 34 16.12 -4.10 19.52
CA ARG A 34 15.90 -5.54 19.60
C ARG A 34 14.48 -5.93 19.17
N ASP A 35 13.46 -5.27 19.72
CA ASP A 35 12.04 -5.56 19.46
C ASP A 35 11.67 -5.31 18.00
N GLN A 36 12.38 -4.41 17.32
CA GLN A 36 12.25 -4.14 15.89
C GLN A 36 13.12 -5.05 14.99
N GLY A 37 13.84 -5.99 15.58
CA GLY A 37 14.60 -7.00 14.85
C GLY A 37 16.00 -6.58 14.40
N LEU A 38 16.58 -5.48 14.92
CA LEU A 38 17.99 -5.17 14.68
C LEU A 38 18.87 -6.31 15.21
N SER A 39 19.96 -6.60 14.49
CA SER A 39 20.98 -7.49 15.02
C SER A 39 21.66 -6.87 16.24
N GLN A 40 22.19 -7.70 17.16
CA GLN A 40 22.91 -7.18 18.31
C GLN A 40 24.11 -6.34 17.88
N PHE A 41 24.79 -6.72 16.81
CA PHE A 41 25.93 -6.00 16.26
C PHE A 41 25.56 -4.60 15.75
N ASP A 42 24.44 -4.48 14.99
CA ASP A 42 23.98 -3.19 14.51
C ASP A 42 23.50 -2.31 15.67
N ALA A 43 22.86 -2.91 16.67
CA ALA A 43 22.42 -2.19 17.86
C ALA A 43 23.60 -1.70 18.72
N GLU A 44 24.71 -2.45 18.81
CA GLU A 44 25.95 -1.99 19.47
C GLU A 44 26.52 -0.76 18.77
N THR A 45 26.58 -0.77 17.44
CA THR A 45 27.06 0.35 16.63
C THR A 45 26.20 1.62 16.85
N GLU A 46 24.87 1.47 16.81
CA GLU A 46 23.94 2.60 17.01
C GLU A 46 23.96 3.12 18.46
N ALA A 47 24.07 2.22 19.43
CA ALA A 47 24.15 2.58 20.85
C ALA A 47 25.44 3.34 21.20
N GLU A 48 26.57 2.94 20.60
CA GLU A 48 27.86 3.64 20.74
C GLU A 48 27.78 5.04 20.14
N ALA A 49 27.24 5.16 18.91
CA ALA A 49 27.10 6.44 18.24
C ALA A 49 26.18 7.41 19.02
N TRP A 50 25.08 6.90 19.56
CA TRP A 50 24.18 7.69 20.40
C TRP A 50 24.84 8.03 21.74
N GLY A 51 25.50 7.06 22.36
CA GLY A 51 26.20 7.24 23.64
C GLY A 51 27.26 8.34 23.58
N MET A 52 28.05 8.41 22.50
CA MET A 52 29.03 9.49 22.29
C MET A 52 28.38 10.89 22.31
N LYS A 53 27.21 11.05 21.73
CA LYS A 53 26.48 12.33 21.70
C LYS A 53 26.04 12.79 23.07
N VAL A 54 25.77 11.87 24.00
CA VAL A 54 25.24 12.18 25.34
C VAL A 54 26.25 11.96 26.47
N GLY A 55 27.48 11.57 26.15
CA GLY A 55 28.56 11.37 27.12
C GLY A 55 28.48 10.04 27.88
N ILE A 56 28.00 8.98 27.24
CA ILE A 56 28.06 7.59 27.71
C ILE A 56 29.30 6.92 27.11
N THR A 57 30.02 6.14 27.91
CA THR A 57 31.20 5.41 27.43
C THR A 57 30.81 4.23 26.55
N GLN A 58 31.71 3.83 25.63
CA GLN A 58 31.51 2.64 24.80
C GLN A 58 31.22 1.39 25.64
N ARG A 59 31.89 1.21 26.76
CA ARG A 59 31.67 0.08 27.66
C ARG A 59 30.25 0.04 28.22
N GLU A 60 29.72 1.18 28.58
CA GLU A 60 28.33 1.31 29.09
C GLU A 60 27.32 1.06 27.95
N ALA A 61 27.59 1.56 26.73
CA ALA A 61 26.73 1.34 25.57
C ALA A 61 26.62 -0.15 25.23
N VAL A 62 27.75 -0.85 25.13
CA VAL A 62 27.78 -2.30 24.90
C VAL A 62 27.11 -3.09 26.01
N ALA A 63 27.28 -2.68 27.27
CA ALA A 63 26.62 -3.32 28.40
C ALA A 63 25.10 -3.15 28.36
N ALA A 64 24.59 -1.98 27.94
CA ALA A 64 23.16 -1.73 27.75
C ALA A 64 22.55 -2.61 26.65
N VAL A 65 23.24 -2.76 25.50
CA VAL A 65 22.82 -3.65 24.43
C VAL A 65 22.80 -5.10 24.87
N LYS A 66 23.88 -5.61 25.49
CA LYS A 66 23.92 -6.99 26.02
C LYS A 66 22.79 -7.25 27.01
N SER A 67 22.52 -6.30 27.90
CA SER A 67 21.40 -6.41 28.84
C SER A 67 20.04 -6.42 28.14
N ALA A 68 19.83 -5.59 27.14
CA ALA A 68 18.58 -5.58 26.37
C ALA A 68 18.38 -6.88 25.57
N TYR A 69 19.42 -7.39 24.92
CA TYR A 69 19.39 -8.60 24.08
C TYR A 69 19.46 -9.91 24.90
N SER A 70 19.70 -9.87 26.20
CA SER A 70 19.61 -11.05 27.07
C SER A 70 18.19 -11.60 27.22
N LYS A 71 17.19 -10.83 26.85
CA LYS A 71 15.76 -11.21 26.85
C LYS A 71 15.26 -11.37 25.42
N PRO A 72 14.28 -12.27 25.17
CA PRO A 72 13.68 -12.41 23.86
C PRO A 72 13.05 -11.08 23.41
N ALA A 73 13.04 -10.86 22.09
CA ALA A 73 12.34 -9.74 21.49
C ALA A 73 10.84 -9.81 21.83
N ARG A 74 10.26 -8.67 22.10
CA ARG A 74 8.81 -8.50 22.25
C ARG A 74 8.21 -8.19 20.90
N GLU A 75 6.89 -8.15 20.82
CA GLU A 75 6.20 -7.67 19.63
C GLU A 75 6.73 -6.28 19.25
N PRO A 76 7.15 -6.09 17.96
CA PRO A 76 7.65 -4.81 17.50
C PRO A 76 6.62 -3.71 17.74
N TRP A 77 7.07 -2.59 18.30
CA TRP A 77 6.19 -1.43 18.35
C TRP A 77 5.84 -1.02 16.92
N ARG A 78 4.58 -1.00 16.64
CA ARG A 78 4.03 -0.37 15.45
C ARG A 78 3.29 0.87 15.90
N PRO A 79 3.32 1.97 15.14
CA PRO A 79 2.41 3.05 15.41
C PRO A 79 1.04 2.41 15.63
N LYS A 80 0.47 2.53 16.83
CA LYS A 80 -0.96 2.25 16.94
C LYS A 80 -1.54 3.15 15.90
N SER A 81 -1.99 2.55 14.78
CA SER A 81 -2.70 3.35 13.82
C SER A 81 -3.74 4.06 14.65
N ALA A 82 -3.63 5.35 14.80
CA ALA A 82 -4.64 6.22 15.36
C ALA A 82 -5.86 6.22 14.42
N TYR A 83 -5.88 5.20 13.59
CA TYR A 83 -6.98 4.76 12.78
C TYR A 83 -7.96 3.98 13.66
N LYS A 84 -8.68 4.71 14.52
CA LYS A 84 -10.11 4.68 14.27
C LYS A 84 -10.22 5.05 12.79
N MET A 85 -10.43 4.05 11.95
CA MET A 85 -11.06 4.29 10.67
C MET A 85 -12.36 5.00 11.03
N GLN A 86 -12.33 6.32 11.05
CA GLN A 86 -13.53 7.10 10.81
C GLN A 86 -13.96 6.55 9.47
N GLY A 87 -15.11 5.89 9.49
CA GLY A 87 -15.62 5.19 8.34
C GLY A 87 -15.40 6.08 7.14
N LEU A 88 -14.92 5.49 6.05
CA LEU A 88 -14.66 6.11 4.77
C LEU A 88 -15.14 7.55 4.76
N THR A 89 -14.26 8.52 4.97
CA THR A 89 -14.60 9.88 4.58
C THR A 89 -14.83 9.72 3.09
N ILE A 90 -16.11 9.61 2.75
CA ILE A 90 -16.57 9.59 1.38
C ILE A 90 -15.89 10.79 0.76
N VAL A 91 -14.81 10.52 0.02
CA VAL A 91 -14.24 11.51 -0.88
C VAL A 91 -15.45 12.07 -1.58
N LYS A 92 -15.71 13.37 -1.42
CA LYS A 92 -16.81 14.09 -2.04
C LYS A 92 -17.09 13.44 -3.38
N GLU A 93 -18.33 13.05 -3.65
CA GLU A 93 -18.81 12.34 -4.82
C GLU A 93 -17.83 12.36 -6.00
N THR A 94 -16.81 11.51 -5.94
CA THR A 94 -15.95 11.32 -7.09
C THR A 94 -16.84 10.60 -8.07
N HIS A 95 -17.13 11.28 -9.16
CA HIS A 95 -17.82 10.69 -10.29
C HIS A 95 -17.16 9.35 -10.61
N ILE A 96 -17.82 8.25 -10.27
CA ILE A 96 -17.31 6.92 -10.58
C ILE A 96 -17.44 6.79 -12.09
N PRO A 97 -16.32 6.65 -12.82
CA PRO A 97 -16.39 6.52 -14.25
C PRO A 97 -17.23 5.30 -14.61
N THR A 98 -18.10 5.43 -15.60
CA THR A 98 -18.85 4.29 -16.14
C THR A 98 -17.85 3.20 -16.53
N MET A 99 -18.16 1.96 -16.16
CA MET A 99 -17.32 0.83 -16.56
C MET A 99 -17.23 0.78 -18.09
N PRO A 100 -16.04 0.83 -18.70
CA PRO A 100 -15.91 0.79 -20.14
C PRO A 100 -16.45 -0.53 -20.70
N ILE A 101 -17.06 -0.46 -21.86
CA ILE A 101 -17.41 -1.66 -22.64
C ILE A 101 -16.08 -2.14 -23.20
N SER A 102 -15.66 -3.35 -22.80
CA SER A 102 -14.44 -3.95 -23.31
C SER A 102 -14.58 -4.16 -24.84
N VAL A 103 -13.80 -3.43 -25.62
CA VAL A 103 -13.66 -3.73 -27.03
C VAL A 103 -12.23 -3.36 -27.44
N GLU A 104 -11.30 -4.26 -27.23
CA GLU A 104 -9.99 -4.11 -27.84
C GLU A 104 -9.63 -5.39 -28.59
N SER A 105 -9.21 -5.22 -29.83
CA SER A 105 -8.57 -6.29 -30.60
C SER A 105 -7.29 -6.71 -29.87
N GLY A 106 -7.11 -8.01 -29.59
CA GLY A 106 -5.92 -8.54 -28.96
C GLY A 106 -5.84 -8.38 -27.43
N PRO A 107 -6.91 -8.62 -26.66
CA PRO A 107 -6.91 -8.39 -25.20
C PRO A 107 -5.84 -9.20 -24.46
N VAL A 108 -5.52 -10.41 -24.91
CA VAL A 108 -4.46 -11.24 -24.32
C VAL A 108 -3.07 -10.66 -24.55
N GLU A 109 -2.79 -10.14 -25.75
CA GLU A 109 -1.51 -9.52 -26.09
C GLU A 109 -1.28 -8.27 -25.23
N LYS A 110 -2.25 -7.37 -25.21
CA LYS A 110 -2.20 -6.15 -24.39
C LYS A 110 -2.00 -6.48 -22.90
N PHE A 111 -2.74 -7.44 -22.41
CA PHE A 111 -2.64 -7.87 -21.02
C PHE A 111 -1.26 -8.42 -20.69
N LEU A 112 -0.75 -9.42 -21.44
CA LEU A 112 0.54 -10.05 -21.18
C LEU A 112 1.70 -9.06 -21.30
N THR A 113 1.68 -8.17 -22.28
CA THR A 113 2.72 -7.16 -22.47
C THR A 113 2.71 -6.09 -21.38
N THR A 114 1.55 -5.80 -20.80
CA THR A 114 1.41 -4.79 -19.76
C THR A 114 1.71 -5.35 -18.35
N ALA A 115 1.25 -6.57 -18.06
CA ALA A 115 1.36 -7.16 -16.71
C ALA A 115 2.73 -7.82 -16.45
N PHE A 116 3.45 -8.26 -17.48
CA PHE A 116 4.69 -9.02 -17.34
C PHE A 116 5.85 -8.41 -18.13
N GLU A 117 7.06 -8.64 -17.67
CA GLU A 117 8.30 -8.21 -18.32
C GLU A 117 8.79 -9.25 -19.33
N VAL A 118 9.72 -8.82 -20.20
CA VAL A 118 10.42 -9.73 -21.12
C VAL A 118 11.14 -10.81 -20.32
N GLY A 119 10.96 -12.08 -20.74
CA GLY A 119 11.58 -13.23 -20.10
C GLY A 119 10.88 -13.72 -18.82
N ASP A 120 9.82 -13.09 -18.34
CA ASP A 120 9.03 -13.60 -17.23
C ASP A 120 8.38 -14.94 -17.60
N TYR A 121 8.58 -15.97 -16.76
CA TYR A 121 7.86 -17.22 -16.86
C TYR A 121 6.47 -17.10 -16.25
N ILE A 122 5.46 -17.36 -17.04
CA ILE A 122 4.04 -17.23 -16.69
C ILE A 122 3.41 -18.61 -16.74
N ASN A 123 2.70 -18.99 -15.69
CA ASN A 123 1.88 -20.20 -15.70
C ASN A 123 0.49 -19.85 -16.26
N ILE A 124 0.11 -20.52 -17.34
CA ILE A 124 -1.25 -20.48 -17.87
C ILE A 124 -1.80 -21.90 -17.90
N CYS A 125 -3.02 -22.08 -17.43
CA CYS A 125 -3.66 -23.37 -17.37
C CYS A 125 -5.10 -23.31 -17.86
N ARG A 126 -5.51 -24.37 -18.52
CA ARG A 126 -6.91 -24.61 -18.88
C ARG A 126 -7.70 -24.93 -17.62
N SER A 127 -9.00 -24.85 -17.72
CA SER A 127 -9.89 -25.29 -16.65
C SER A 127 -10.81 -26.40 -17.13
N ILE A 128 -11.22 -27.24 -16.17
CA ILE A 128 -12.20 -28.27 -16.34
C ILE A 128 -13.36 -28.09 -15.39
N SER A 129 -14.52 -28.60 -15.75
CA SER A 129 -15.67 -28.70 -14.85
C SER A 129 -15.48 -29.84 -13.88
N ASP A 130 -15.80 -29.61 -12.60
CA ASP A 130 -15.78 -30.61 -11.54
C ASP A 130 -17.10 -30.47 -10.75
N GLY A 131 -18.14 -31.11 -11.26
CA GLY A 131 -19.51 -30.86 -10.84
C GLY A 131 -19.94 -29.41 -11.13
N ASP A 132 -20.42 -28.72 -10.12
CA ASP A 132 -20.81 -27.31 -10.23
C ASP A 132 -19.65 -26.31 -10.13
N ARG A 133 -18.41 -26.82 -9.97
CA ARG A 133 -17.22 -25.99 -9.78
C ARG A 133 -16.29 -26.08 -11.00
N GLU A 134 -15.64 -24.97 -11.27
CA GLU A 134 -14.58 -24.89 -12.25
C GLU A 134 -13.23 -24.86 -11.53
N ARG A 135 -12.30 -25.72 -11.94
CA ARG A 135 -10.97 -25.79 -11.37
C ARG A 135 -9.88 -25.84 -12.44
N PRO A 136 -8.65 -25.44 -12.11
CA PRO A 136 -7.52 -25.61 -13.02
C PRO A 136 -7.32 -27.09 -13.42
N ASP A 137 -7.02 -27.32 -14.70
CA ASP A 137 -6.64 -28.61 -15.22
C ASP A 137 -5.14 -28.86 -14.99
N GLY A 138 -4.82 -29.65 -13.99
CA GLY A 138 -3.45 -29.99 -13.63
C GLY A 138 -2.58 -28.78 -13.22
N ALA A 139 -1.29 -28.89 -13.54
CA ALA A 139 -0.27 -27.91 -13.17
C ALA A 139 -0.24 -26.67 -14.10
N GLY A 140 -0.87 -26.76 -15.28
CA GLY A 140 -0.73 -25.77 -16.35
C GLY A 140 0.63 -25.84 -17.05
N GLU A 141 0.87 -24.89 -17.94
CA GLU A 141 2.12 -24.77 -18.70
C GLU A 141 2.86 -23.51 -18.27
N ASN A 142 4.20 -23.60 -18.16
CA ASN A 142 5.07 -22.50 -17.83
C ASN A 142 5.89 -22.14 -19.08
N ARG A 143 5.64 -20.97 -19.64
CA ARG A 143 6.36 -20.42 -20.78
C ARG A 143 6.76 -18.98 -20.50
N THR A 144 7.73 -18.47 -21.23
CA THR A 144 8.04 -17.04 -21.21
C THR A 144 6.88 -16.23 -21.77
N ARG A 145 6.83 -14.95 -21.40
CA ARG A 145 5.87 -14.01 -21.99
C ARG A 145 5.89 -14.06 -23.52
N GLU A 146 7.08 -14.08 -24.13
CA GLU A 146 7.31 -14.10 -25.57
C GLU A 146 6.77 -15.36 -26.22
N GLU A 147 7.03 -16.53 -25.59
CA GLU A 147 6.51 -17.82 -26.07
C GLU A 147 4.96 -17.86 -26.02
N TRP A 148 4.35 -17.28 -24.97
CA TRP A 148 2.89 -17.15 -24.89
C TRP A 148 2.34 -16.21 -25.96
N LEU A 149 2.98 -15.06 -26.17
CA LEU A 149 2.57 -14.08 -27.17
C LEU A 149 2.63 -14.71 -28.57
N GLU A 150 3.67 -15.45 -28.88
CA GLU A 150 3.80 -16.14 -30.17
C GLU A 150 2.71 -17.21 -30.32
N LEU A 151 2.48 -18.03 -29.29
CA LEU A 151 1.48 -19.09 -29.31
C LEU A 151 0.05 -18.55 -29.48
N PHE A 152 -0.24 -17.38 -28.91
CA PHE A 152 -1.59 -16.78 -28.92
C PHE A 152 -1.86 -15.82 -30.08
N LYS A 153 -0.95 -15.69 -31.03
CA LYS A 153 -1.17 -14.89 -32.24
C LYS A 153 -2.41 -15.33 -33.03
N GLY A 154 -3.22 -14.37 -33.46
CA GLY A 154 -4.44 -14.63 -34.19
C GLY A 154 -5.42 -15.51 -33.44
N ASP A 155 -5.77 -16.68 -33.96
CA ASP A 155 -6.66 -17.67 -33.30
C ASP A 155 -5.93 -18.60 -32.34
N GLY A 156 -4.67 -18.34 -32.03
CA GLY A 156 -3.82 -19.23 -31.22
C GLY A 156 -4.38 -19.52 -29.84
N LEU A 157 -4.89 -18.52 -29.11
CA LEU A 157 -5.54 -18.70 -27.82
C LEU A 157 -6.76 -19.63 -27.93
N LYS A 158 -7.63 -19.42 -28.90
CA LYS A 158 -8.82 -20.25 -29.13
C LYS A 158 -8.44 -21.71 -29.43
N LYS A 159 -7.44 -21.90 -30.28
CA LYS A 159 -6.94 -23.25 -30.61
C LYS A 159 -6.31 -23.92 -29.39
N TRP A 160 -5.51 -23.19 -28.60
CA TRP A 160 -4.87 -23.72 -27.41
C TRP A 160 -5.89 -24.01 -26.29
N GLN A 161 -6.93 -23.18 -26.12
CA GLN A 161 -8.00 -23.43 -25.16
C GLN A 161 -8.76 -24.73 -25.53
N GLY A 162 -9.08 -24.94 -26.81
CA GLY A 162 -9.85 -26.10 -27.27
C GLY A 162 -11.21 -26.17 -26.57
N ASP A 163 -11.53 -27.35 -26.03
CA ASP A 163 -12.80 -27.62 -25.33
C ASP A 163 -12.77 -27.29 -23.82
N ALA A 164 -11.69 -26.66 -23.35
CA ALA A 164 -11.57 -26.29 -21.93
C ALA A 164 -12.66 -25.28 -21.52
N VAL A 165 -13.13 -25.40 -20.28
CA VAL A 165 -14.24 -24.59 -19.73
C VAL A 165 -13.85 -23.11 -19.62
N GLY A 166 -12.58 -22.83 -19.42
CA GLY A 166 -12.00 -21.50 -19.32
C GLY A 166 -10.47 -21.55 -19.26
N VAL A 167 -9.85 -20.41 -19.04
CA VAL A 167 -8.39 -20.31 -18.93
C VAL A 167 -8.01 -19.44 -17.73
N TYR A 168 -7.02 -19.91 -16.98
CA TYR A 168 -6.42 -19.19 -15.87
C TYR A 168 -4.99 -18.78 -16.17
N VAL A 169 -4.55 -17.69 -15.56
CA VAL A 169 -3.18 -17.17 -15.57
C VAL A 169 -2.70 -16.89 -14.16
N SER A 170 -1.46 -17.24 -13.82
CA SER A 170 -0.84 -16.86 -12.55
C SER A 170 -0.61 -15.34 -12.48
N ILE A 171 -0.86 -14.75 -11.31
CA ILE A 171 -0.73 -13.29 -11.15
C ILE A 171 0.73 -12.82 -11.05
N ASN A 172 1.66 -13.71 -10.77
CA ASN A 172 3.07 -13.38 -10.61
C ASN A 172 3.97 -14.34 -11.39
N PRO A 173 5.14 -13.87 -11.86
CA PRO A 173 6.14 -14.70 -12.53
C PRO A 173 6.71 -15.79 -11.62
N ASN A 174 7.02 -16.94 -12.19
CA ASN A 174 7.55 -18.09 -11.49
C ASN A 174 8.92 -18.55 -12.03
N ASN A 175 9.55 -19.49 -11.33
CA ASN A 175 10.86 -20.06 -11.65
C ASN A 175 10.81 -21.21 -12.68
N ARG A 176 9.77 -21.31 -13.50
CA ARG A 176 9.49 -22.38 -14.46
C ARG A 176 9.08 -23.73 -13.85
N LYS A 177 9.17 -23.92 -12.52
CA LYS A 177 8.84 -25.19 -11.87
C LYS A 177 7.36 -25.35 -11.53
N GLY A 178 6.58 -24.26 -11.63
CA GLY A 178 5.15 -24.26 -11.35
C GLY A 178 4.66 -22.97 -10.72
N ARG A 179 3.38 -22.91 -10.38
CA ARG A 179 2.67 -21.72 -9.89
C ARG A 179 2.50 -21.64 -8.37
N LYS A 180 2.99 -22.61 -7.61
CA LYS A 180 2.89 -22.56 -6.15
C LYS A 180 3.70 -21.39 -5.58
N ALA A 181 3.34 -20.92 -4.38
CA ALA A 181 3.98 -19.78 -3.73
C ALA A 181 5.52 -19.89 -3.69
N GLU A 182 6.04 -21.08 -3.39
CA GLU A 182 7.47 -21.40 -3.35
C GLU A 182 8.20 -21.23 -4.69
N ASN A 183 7.48 -21.16 -5.79
CA ASN A 183 8.03 -21.01 -7.13
C ASN A 183 7.91 -19.57 -7.66
N ILE A 184 7.26 -18.68 -6.93
CA ILE A 184 7.13 -17.27 -7.32
C ILE A 184 8.47 -16.57 -7.12
N VAL A 185 8.92 -15.85 -8.15
CA VAL A 185 10.23 -15.17 -8.15
C VAL A 185 10.14 -13.64 -8.16
N LYS A 186 8.99 -13.12 -8.56
CA LYS A 186 8.68 -11.68 -8.52
C LYS A 186 7.30 -11.48 -7.91
N PHE A 187 7.21 -10.59 -6.94
CA PHE A 187 5.99 -10.32 -6.17
C PHE A 187 5.38 -8.99 -6.62
N LYS A 188 4.88 -8.95 -7.87
CA LYS A 188 4.44 -7.72 -8.51
C LYS A 188 2.98 -7.39 -8.27
N HIS A 189 2.11 -8.41 -8.29
CA HIS A 189 0.66 -8.20 -8.31
C HIS A 189 -0.04 -8.98 -7.21
N ALA A 190 -1.02 -8.34 -6.57
CA ALA A 190 -2.03 -8.97 -5.74
C ALA A 190 -3.36 -9.06 -6.51
N LEU A 191 -4.14 -10.10 -6.25
CA LEU A 191 -5.48 -10.26 -6.83
C LEU A 191 -6.54 -9.84 -5.81
N ILE A 192 -7.45 -8.97 -6.22
CA ILE A 192 -8.59 -8.56 -5.41
C ILE A 192 -9.88 -8.89 -6.16
N GLU A 193 -10.79 -9.56 -5.47
CA GLU A 193 -12.07 -10.02 -5.97
C GLU A 193 -13.14 -9.88 -4.87
N PHE A 194 -14.41 -9.69 -5.27
CA PHE A 194 -15.54 -9.52 -4.36
C PHE A 194 -16.68 -10.44 -4.77
N ASP A 195 -16.86 -11.55 -4.07
CA ASP A 195 -17.85 -12.57 -4.44
C ASP A 195 -19.29 -12.23 -4.07
N GLU A 196 -19.50 -11.36 -3.05
CA GLU A 196 -20.82 -11.02 -2.51
C GLU A 196 -21.47 -9.80 -3.20
N SER A 197 -20.73 -9.09 -4.07
CA SER A 197 -21.17 -7.84 -4.70
C SER A 197 -21.50 -8.02 -6.18
N THR A 198 -22.39 -7.18 -6.71
CA THR A 198 -22.64 -7.11 -8.16
C THR A 198 -21.44 -6.53 -8.90
N ILE A 199 -21.32 -6.77 -10.21
CA ILE A 199 -20.21 -6.23 -11.03
C ILE A 199 -20.13 -4.70 -10.95
N VAL A 200 -21.27 -4.01 -10.91
CA VAL A 200 -21.32 -2.54 -10.79
C VAL A 200 -20.79 -2.07 -9.44
N GLU A 201 -21.16 -2.75 -8.36
CA GLU A 201 -20.64 -2.47 -7.02
C GLU A 201 -19.14 -2.77 -6.91
N GLN A 202 -18.70 -3.92 -7.44
CA GLN A 202 -17.27 -4.28 -7.50
C GLN A 202 -16.46 -3.21 -8.22
N TRP A 203 -16.93 -2.75 -9.38
CA TRP A 203 -16.30 -1.64 -10.11
C TRP A 203 -16.23 -0.37 -9.27
N ALA A 204 -17.33 -0.01 -8.64
CA ALA A 204 -17.41 1.17 -7.77
C ALA A 204 -16.44 1.08 -6.59
N ILE A 205 -16.32 -0.08 -5.94
CA ILE A 205 -15.39 -0.32 -4.85
C ILE A 205 -13.94 -0.17 -5.34
N ILE A 206 -13.58 -0.84 -6.44
CA ILE A 206 -12.22 -0.77 -7.00
C ILE A 206 -11.84 0.68 -7.35
N LYS A 207 -12.74 1.43 -7.99
CA LYS A 207 -12.46 2.82 -8.39
C LYS A 207 -12.39 3.79 -7.20
N ARG A 208 -13.29 3.65 -6.23
CA ARG A 208 -13.28 4.50 -5.01
C ARG A 208 -12.08 4.24 -4.12
N SER A 209 -11.59 3.01 -4.06
CA SER A 209 -10.42 2.67 -3.25
C SER A 209 -9.11 3.31 -3.74
N GLY A 210 -9.09 3.78 -4.99
CA GLY A 210 -7.90 4.37 -5.60
C GLY A 210 -6.71 3.40 -5.73
N LEU A 211 -6.97 2.07 -5.62
CA LEU A 211 -5.93 1.04 -5.74
C LEU A 211 -5.10 1.21 -7.01
N PRO A 212 -3.78 1.01 -6.96
CA PRO A 212 -2.90 1.05 -8.14
C PRO A 212 -3.13 -0.18 -9.02
N THR A 213 -4.27 -0.20 -9.72
CA THR A 213 -4.67 -1.34 -10.57
C THR A 213 -3.87 -1.37 -11.86
N LYS A 214 -3.31 -2.54 -12.19
CA LYS A 214 -2.60 -2.84 -13.44
C LYS A 214 -3.55 -3.30 -14.53
N ALA A 215 -4.51 -4.15 -14.14
CA ALA A 215 -5.56 -4.65 -15.00
C ALA A 215 -6.84 -4.93 -14.20
N ILE A 216 -7.98 -4.83 -14.86
CA ILE A 216 -9.29 -5.27 -14.36
C ILE A 216 -9.88 -6.20 -15.41
N ILE A 217 -10.18 -7.42 -15.01
CA ILE A 217 -10.66 -8.50 -15.88
C ILE A 217 -12.03 -8.94 -15.40
N LYS A 218 -13.02 -8.95 -16.28
CA LYS A 218 -14.32 -9.57 -16.03
C LYS A 218 -14.20 -11.07 -16.25
N SER A 219 -14.55 -11.85 -15.25
CA SER A 219 -14.28 -13.30 -15.21
C SER A 219 -15.09 -14.13 -16.22
N GLY A 220 -15.97 -13.52 -17.00
CA GLY A 220 -16.95 -14.22 -17.82
C GLY A 220 -18.12 -14.81 -17.02
N ALA A 221 -18.28 -14.38 -15.77
CA ALA A 221 -19.42 -14.65 -14.91
C ALA A 221 -19.75 -13.41 -14.07
N ARG A 222 -19.70 -13.53 -12.73
CA ARG A 222 -20.19 -12.51 -11.78
C ARG A 222 -19.12 -11.67 -11.11
N SER A 223 -17.84 -11.89 -11.38
CA SER A 223 -16.77 -11.19 -10.67
C SER A 223 -15.83 -10.42 -11.58
N LEU A 224 -15.26 -9.32 -11.01
CA LEU A 224 -14.14 -8.58 -11.52
C LEU A 224 -12.88 -9.01 -10.77
N HIS A 225 -11.83 -9.31 -11.51
CA HIS A 225 -10.49 -9.59 -10.98
C HIS A 225 -9.64 -8.34 -11.12
N ALA A 226 -9.38 -7.64 -10.04
CA ALA A 226 -8.50 -6.48 -10.02
C ALA A 226 -7.07 -6.90 -9.71
N TRP A 227 -6.15 -6.66 -10.64
CA TRP A 227 -4.71 -6.87 -10.48
C TRP A 227 -4.12 -5.59 -9.90
N VAL A 228 -3.76 -5.62 -8.64
CA VAL A 228 -3.19 -4.48 -7.91
C VAL A 228 -1.68 -4.59 -7.92
N THR A 229 -1.00 -3.56 -8.44
CA THR A 229 0.46 -3.51 -8.40
C THR A 229 0.94 -3.30 -6.98
N VAL A 230 1.68 -4.26 -6.44
CA VAL A 230 2.28 -4.19 -5.11
C VAL A 230 3.80 -4.04 -5.14
N ASP A 231 4.48 -4.54 -6.19
CA ASP A 231 5.94 -4.45 -6.44
C ASP A 231 6.78 -4.71 -5.18
N ALA A 232 6.49 -5.80 -4.47
CA ALA A 232 7.20 -6.17 -3.27
C ALA A 232 8.56 -6.81 -3.60
N SER A 233 9.56 -6.54 -2.78
CA SER A 233 10.94 -7.07 -2.94
C SER A 233 11.07 -8.54 -2.57
N GLY A 234 10.07 -9.09 -1.84
CA GLY A 234 10.05 -10.48 -1.40
C GLY A 234 8.70 -10.90 -0.82
N GLU A 235 8.62 -12.18 -0.42
CA GLU A 235 7.37 -12.80 0.03
C GLU A 235 6.79 -12.12 1.28
N GLN A 236 7.62 -11.75 2.25
CA GLN A 236 7.13 -11.12 3.48
C GLN A 236 6.55 -9.73 3.20
N GLU A 237 7.23 -8.92 2.44
CA GLU A 237 6.73 -7.60 2.05
C GLU A 237 5.45 -7.72 1.21
N PHE A 238 5.35 -8.72 0.34
CA PHE A 238 4.12 -9.02 -0.39
C PHE A 238 2.95 -9.29 0.57
N LYS A 239 3.15 -10.16 1.56
CA LYS A 239 2.13 -10.47 2.57
C LYS A 239 1.69 -9.23 3.34
N ASP A 240 2.64 -8.40 3.77
CA ASP A 240 2.37 -7.18 4.52
C ASP A 240 1.57 -6.17 3.66
N ARG A 241 1.92 -6.00 2.37
CA ARG A 241 1.19 -5.14 1.43
C ARG A 241 -0.21 -5.65 1.12
N VAL A 242 -0.36 -6.95 0.91
CA VAL A 242 -1.66 -7.59 0.71
C VAL A 242 -2.54 -7.45 1.95
N GLU A 243 -1.99 -7.67 3.15
CA GLU A 243 -2.74 -7.49 4.40
C GLU A 243 -3.21 -6.03 4.57
N PHE A 244 -2.37 -5.06 4.21
CA PHE A 244 -2.75 -3.65 4.23
C PHE A 244 -3.93 -3.35 3.28
N ILE A 245 -3.91 -3.90 2.04
CA ILE A 245 -5.02 -3.77 1.09
C ILE A 245 -6.30 -4.35 1.69
N TYR A 246 -6.23 -5.58 2.22
CA TYR A 246 -7.40 -6.28 2.77
C TYR A 246 -7.99 -5.56 3.98
N LYS A 247 -7.14 -5.00 4.83
CA LYS A 247 -7.57 -4.17 5.97
C LYS A 247 -8.26 -2.89 5.52
N HIS A 248 -7.73 -2.23 4.48
CA HIS A 248 -8.35 -1.04 3.90
C HIS A 248 -9.71 -1.34 3.27
N LEU A 249 -9.87 -2.51 2.65
CA LEU A 249 -11.09 -2.97 1.99
C LEU A 249 -12.01 -3.81 2.89
N GLU A 250 -11.74 -3.94 4.18
CA GLU A 250 -12.43 -4.85 5.11
C GLU A 250 -13.96 -4.74 5.04
N HIS A 251 -14.49 -3.50 4.96
CA HIS A 251 -15.92 -3.27 4.87
C HIS A 251 -16.55 -3.75 3.56
N SER A 252 -15.77 -3.90 2.50
CA SER A 252 -16.19 -4.38 1.19
C SER A 252 -16.05 -5.90 1.04
N LYS A 253 -15.53 -6.58 2.05
CA LYS A 253 -15.36 -8.05 2.14
C LYS A 253 -14.67 -8.66 0.91
N PRO A 254 -13.41 -8.29 0.60
CA PRO A 254 -12.67 -8.96 -0.48
C PRO A 254 -12.48 -10.44 -0.16
N ASP A 255 -12.50 -11.30 -1.18
CA ASP A 255 -12.33 -12.76 -1.03
C ASP A 255 -10.98 -13.09 -0.36
N PRO A 256 -10.95 -13.63 0.87
CA PRO A 256 -9.72 -13.88 1.61
C PRO A 256 -8.85 -14.97 0.98
N ALA A 257 -9.41 -15.77 0.08
CA ALA A 257 -8.67 -16.82 -0.61
C ALA A 257 -7.62 -16.26 -1.59
N ASN A 258 -7.71 -14.98 -1.98
CA ASN A 258 -6.82 -14.37 -2.98
C ASN A 258 -5.55 -13.72 -2.41
N LYS A 259 -5.19 -13.99 -1.14
CA LYS A 259 -4.00 -13.41 -0.49
C LYS A 259 -2.66 -14.04 -0.91
N ASP A 260 -2.68 -15.14 -1.63
CA ASP A 260 -1.48 -15.89 -2.05
C ASP A 260 -0.86 -15.32 -3.32
N ALA A 261 0.47 -15.18 -3.36
CA ALA A 261 1.22 -14.72 -4.53
C ALA A 261 1.15 -15.66 -5.74
N GLY A 262 0.87 -16.97 -5.52
CA GLY A 262 0.67 -17.99 -6.54
C GLY A 262 -0.75 -18.05 -7.10
N ARG A 263 -1.59 -17.06 -6.81
CA ARG A 263 -3.00 -17.07 -7.19
C ARG A 263 -3.20 -17.06 -8.70
N LEU A 264 -4.32 -17.64 -9.10
CA LEU A 264 -4.78 -17.66 -10.49
C LEU A 264 -5.90 -16.65 -10.71
N SER A 265 -5.77 -15.89 -11.79
CA SER A 265 -6.81 -15.00 -12.32
C SER A 265 -7.31 -15.54 -13.66
N ARG A 266 -8.34 -14.94 -14.22
CA ARG A 266 -8.84 -15.28 -15.55
C ARG A 266 -7.96 -14.65 -16.63
N LEU A 267 -7.68 -15.40 -17.71
CA LEU A 267 -6.93 -14.89 -18.85
C LEU A 267 -7.88 -14.13 -19.81
N PRO A 268 -7.65 -12.83 -20.07
CA PRO A 268 -8.48 -12.10 -21.02
C PRO A 268 -8.45 -12.69 -22.43
N GLY A 269 -9.58 -12.64 -23.12
CA GLY A 269 -9.72 -13.16 -24.47
C GLY A 269 -10.17 -14.64 -24.55
N ALA A 270 -10.01 -15.39 -23.46
CA ALA A 270 -10.50 -16.78 -23.39
C ALA A 270 -12.01 -16.85 -23.22
N MET A 271 -12.63 -17.91 -23.68
CA MET A 271 -14.06 -18.18 -23.52
C MET A 271 -14.31 -18.93 -22.22
N ARG A 272 -15.35 -18.57 -21.47
CA ARG A 272 -15.89 -19.37 -20.39
C ARG A 272 -17.11 -20.13 -20.88
N THR A 273 -16.94 -21.40 -21.25
CA THR A 273 -17.98 -22.18 -21.92
C THR A 273 -19.20 -22.39 -21.04
N ALA A 274 -19.03 -22.50 -19.71
CA ALA A 274 -20.14 -22.65 -18.77
C ALA A 274 -21.16 -21.49 -18.79
N THR A 275 -20.70 -20.27 -19.16
CA THR A 275 -21.57 -19.09 -19.25
C THR A 275 -21.78 -18.60 -20.67
N GLY A 276 -21.02 -19.13 -21.64
CA GLY A 276 -20.98 -18.65 -23.02
C GLY A 276 -20.37 -17.24 -23.17
N GLN A 277 -19.73 -16.72 -22.11
CA GLN A 277 -19.17 -15.37 -22.11
C GLN A 277 -17.65 -15.38 -22.23
N GLN A 278 -17.09 -14.34 -22.83
CA GLN A 278 -15.67 -14.12 -22.87
C GLN A 278 -15.14 -13.58 -21.52
N GLN A 279 -13.93 -13.97 -21.16
CA GLN A 279 -13.16 -13.34 -20.10
C GLN A 279 -12.62 -12.01 -20.65
N GLU A 280 -13.20 -10.89 -20.24
CA GLU A 280 -13.00 -9.59 -20.86
C GLU A 280 -11.92 -8.77 -20.15
N LEU A 281 -11.05 -8.12 -20.91
CA LEU A 281 -10.15 -7.09 -20.36
C LEU A 281 -10.92 -5.77 -20.28
N VAL A 282 -11.28 -5.34 -19.09
CA VAL A 282 -12.02 -4.10 -18.87
C VAL A 282 -11.09 -2.90 -18.86
N GLU A 283 -9.96 -3.04 -18.19
CA GLU A 283 -8.95 -1.98 -18.06
C GLU A 283 -7.56 -2.60 -17.97
N CYS A 284 -6.56 -1.98 -18.62
CA CYS A 284 -5.17 -2.42 -18.54
C CYS A 284 -4.23 -1.25 -18.84
N GLY A 285 -3.26 -1.03 -17.97
CA GLY A 285 -2.30 0.07 -18.13
C GLY A 285 -1.35 0.22 -16.96
N THR A 286 -0.52 1.25 -17.02
CA THR A 286 0.33 1.61 -15.88
C THR A 286 -0.49 2.36 -14.85
N PRO A 287 -0.49 1.94 -13.58
CA PRO A 287 -1.17 2.69 -12.52
C PRO A 287 -0.65 4.12 -12.42
N ALA A 288 -1.55 5.06 -12.10
CA ALA A 288 -1.20 6.48 -11.94
C ALA A 288 -0.26 6.74 -10.74
N MET A 289 -0.20 5.81 -9.80
CA MET A 289 0.66 5.88 -8.62
C MET A 289 1.20 4.50 -8.25
N SER A 290 2.33 4.46 -7.53
CA SER A 290 2.87 3.24 -6.96
C SER A 290 2.06 2.78 -5.75
N PHE A 291 2.29 1.53 -5.29
CA PHE A 291 1.69 1.03 -4.05
C PHE A 291 2.04 1.90 -2.84
N LEU A 292 3.30 2.31 -2.72
CA LEU A 292 3.75 3.14 -1.60
C LEU A 292 3.08 4.51 -1.58
N GLN A 293 2.95 5.17 -2.74
CA GLN A 293 2.23 6.44 -2.84
C GLN A 293 0.74 6.28 -2.49
N TRP A 294 0.11 5.20 -2.93
CA TRP A 294 -1.27 4.87 -2.56
C TRP A 294 -1.39 4.62 -1.05
N GLN A 295 -0.47 3.84 -0.47
CA GLN A 295 -0.43 3.56 0.96
C GLN A 295 -0.24 4.84 1.78
N GLU A 296 0.69 5.71 1.38
CA GLU A 296 0.89 7.01 2.01
C GLU A 296 -0.36 7.87 1.94
N ARG A 297 -1.03 7.90 0.80
CA ARG A 297 -2.30 8.62 0.64
C ARG A 297 -3.39 8.10 1.56
N ILE A 298 -3.50 6.78 1.73
CA ILE A 298 -4.43 6.16 2.69
C ILE A 298 -4.07 6.52 4.12
N ILE A 299 -2.77 6.57 4.43
CA ILE A 299 -2.26 6.83 5.77
C ILE A 299 -2.38 8.31 6.14
N TYR A 300 -2.00 9.20 5.28
CA TYR A 300 -1.84 10.63 5.58
C TYR A 300 -2.90 11.52 4.93
N GLY A 301 -3.80 10.93 4.11
CA GLY A 301 -4.74 11.68 3.29
C GLY A 301 -4.11 12.21 2.01
N ASP A 302 -4.82 13.09 1.32
CA ASP A 302 -4.29 13.76 0.14
C ASP A 302 -3.17 14.72 0.56
N ILE A 303 -1.92 14.35 0.28
CA ILE A 303 -0.77 15.23 0.46
C ILE A 303 -0.89 16.33 -0.60
N PRO A 304 -0.92 17.61 -0.21
CA PRO A 304 -0.93 18.69 -1.17
C PRO A 304 0.26 18.56 -2.14
N GLU A 305 0.01 18.84 -3.41
CA GLU A 305 1.09 18.89 -4.40
C GLU A 305 2.18 19.85 -3.92
N PRO A 306 3.47 19.44 -3.97
CA PRO A 306 4.56 20.32 -3.58
C PRO A 306 4.59 21.54 -4.49
N TYR A 307 4.75 22.69 -3.89
CA TYR A 307 4.93 23.92 -4.67
C TYR A 307 6.18 23.83 -5.53
N THR A 308 6.05 24.22 -6.80
CA THR A 308 7.22 24.42 -7.67
C THR A 308 8.06 25.59 -7.17
N TRP A 309 9.35 25.62 -7.57
CA TRP A 309 10.22 26.76 -7.24
C TRP A 309 9.63 28.10 -7.74
N GLU A 310 9.03 28.11 -8.92
CA GLU A 310 8.36 29.29 -9.50
C GLU A 310 7.16 29.74 -8.65
N GLN A 311 6.34 28.80 -8.20
CA GLN A 311 5.22 29.09 -7.30
C GLN A 311 5.69 29.65 -5.96
N LEU A 312 6.80 29.11 -5.41
CA LEU A 312 7.39 29.61 -4.17
C LEU A 312 7.99 31.01 -4.34
N THR A 313 8.66 31.28 -5.47
CA THR A 313 9.28 32.60 -5.75
C THR A 313 8.22 33.69 -6.01
N ASN A 314 7.10 33.30 -6.64
CA ASN A 314 5.99 34.20 -6.95
C ASN A 314 4.92 34.28 -5.86
N PHE A 315 5.11 33.54 -4.75
CA PHE A 315 4.17 33.52 -3.65
C PHE A 315 4.07 34.88 -3.00
N LYS A 316 2.85 35.45 -2.98
CA LYS A 316 2.54 36.70 -2.31
C LYS A 316 1.92 36.40 -0.95
N GLU A 317 2.67 36.66 0.10
CA GLU A 317 2.28 36.36 1.47
C GLU A 317 0.96 37.05 1.87
N ASP A 318 0.77 38.32 1.45
CA ASP A 318 -0.43 39.08 1.77
C ASP A 318 -1.70 38.63 1.04
N ALA A 319 -1.55 37.82 -0.01
CA ALA A 319 -2.65 37.28 -0.80
C ALA A 319 -3.02 35.84 -0.44
N ASP A 320 -2.42 35.27 0.58
CA ASP A 320 -2.71 33.86 0.99
C ASP A 320 -4.09 33.75 1.66
N PRO A 321 -5.10 33.13 0.99
CA PRO A 321 -6.45 33.00 1.55
C PRO A 321 -6.53 32.06 2.76
N THR A 322 -5.47 31.32 3.04
CA THR A 322 -5.39 30.42 4.20
C THR A 322 -4.88 31.10 5.44
N GLN A 323 -4.31 32.32 5.32
CA GLN A 323 -3.77 33.08 6.43
C GLN A 323 -4.87 33.46 7.44
N LEU A 324 -4.66 33.12 8.70
CA LEU A 324 -5.53 33.51 9.83
C LEU A 324 -4.92 34.61 10.70
N LEU A 325 -3.59 34.61 10.82
CA LEU A 325 -2.82 35.70 11.46
C LEU A 325 -1.77 36.19 10.48
N GLY A 326 -1.59 37.49 10.41
CA GLY A 326 -0.70 38.19 9.48
C GLY A 326 0.71 37.61 9.46
N ARG A 327 1.41 37.74 8.33
CA ARG A 327 2.74 37.17 8.07
C ARG A 327 2.80 35.64 8.28
N ARG A 328 1.69 34.93 7.99
CA ARG A 328 1.56 33.48 8.10
C ARG A 328 1.88 32.91 9.48
N TRP A 329 1.72 33.68 10.53
CA TRP A 329 1.87 33.21 11.90
C TRP A 329 0.93 32.04 12.23
N LEU A 330 -0.25 32.02 11.63
CA LEU A 330 -1.18 30.91 11.67
C LEU A 330 -1.97 30.87 10.35
N CYS A 331 -1.98 29.70 9.72
CA CYS A 331 -2.77 29.39 8.53
C CYS A 331 -3.83 28.34 8.82
N ARG A 332 -4.85 28.22 7.96
CA ARG A 332 -5.85 27.15 8.04
C ARG A 332 -5.15 25.78 7.95
N GLY A 333 -5.52 24.85 8.82
CA GLY A 333 -4.87 23.54 8.95
C GLY A 333 -3.55 23.56 9.73
N GLY A 334 -3.02 24.73 10.06
CA GLY A 334 -1.88 24.88 10.95
C GLY A 334 -2.23 24.78 12.43
N SER A 335 -1.21 24.67 13.28
CA SER A 335 -1.36 24.67 14.73
C SER A 335 -0.47 25.75 15.37
N ALA A 336 -0.94 26.31 16.48
CA ALA A 336 -0.17 27.27 17.26
C ALA A 336 -0.11 26.79 18.72
N LEU A 337 1.07 26.90 19.33
CA LEU A 337 1.29 26.60 20.73
C LEU A 337 1.41 27.90 21.54
N TRP A 338 0.49 28.13 22.45
CA TRP A 338 0.45 29.29 23.32
C TRP A 338 1.11 28.98 24.66
N VAL A 339 2.33 29.43 24.84
CA VAL A 339 3.15 29.16 26.03
C VAL A 339 3.19 30.39 26.95
N GLY A 340 3.18 30.16 28.23
CA GLY A 340 3.28 31.20 29.23
C GLY A 340 2.88 30.70 30.62
N SER A 341 3.20 31.45 31.66
CA SER A 341 2.87 31.12 33.04
C SER A 341 1.37 30.97 33.29
N SER A 342 0.98 30.22 34.31
CA SER A 342 -0.42 30.13 34.74
C SER A 342 -0.99 31.52 35.08
N GLY A 343 -2.27 31.76 34.77
CA GLY A 343 -2.93 33.03 35.10
C GLY A 343 -2.76 34.18 34.09
N LEU A 344 -1.97 34.00 33.01
CA LEU A 344 -1.75 35.08 31.98
C LEU A 344 -2.89 35.17 30.93
N GLY A 345 -4.03 34.55 31.15
CA GLY A 345 -5.19 34.72 30.24
C GLY A 345 -5.09 33.97 28.92
N LYS A 346 -4.18 32.97 28.76
CA LYS A 346 -4.02 32.19 27.53
C LYS A 346 -5.33 31.58 27.02
N SER A 347 -6.10 30.95 27.91
CA SER A 347 -7.37 30.31 27.57
C SER A 347 -8.42 31.32 27.11
N VAL A 348 -8.44 32.52 27.71
CA VAL A 348 -9.33 33.61 27.33
C VAL A 348 -8.97 34.12 25.94
N LEU A 349 -7.68 34.29 25.64
CA LEU A 349 -7.20 34.74 24.34
C LEU A 349 -7.50 33.70 23.25
N CYS A 350 -7.29 32.39 23.53
CA CYS A 350 -7.65 31.32 22.59
C CYS A 350 -9.15 31.30 22.30
N LEU A 351 -9.98 31.47 23.34
CA LEU A 351 -11.43 31.51 23.19
C LEU A 351 -11.86 32.73 22.39
N GLN A 352 -11.30 33.90 22.69
CA GLN A 352 -11.58 35.13 21.95
C GLN A 352 -11.17 35.00 20.47
N ALA A 353 -10.00 34.42 20.17
CA ALA A 353 -9.55 34.17 18.81
C ALA A 353 -10.54 33.24 18.07
N ALA A 354 -10.94 32.13 18.69
CA ALA A 354 -11.88 31.20 18.10
C ALA A 354 -13.25 31.83 17.80
N ILE A 355 -13.82 32.62 18.72
CA ILE A 355 -15.09 33.32 18.56
C ILE A 355 -14.98 34.38 17.45
N THR A 356 -13.91 35.16 17.45
CA THR A 356 -13.69 36.24 16.49
C THR A 356 -13.57 35.70 15.07
N TRP A 357 -12.81 34.63 14.88
CA TRP A 357 -12.67 33.98 13.58
C TRP A 357 -13.95 33.25 13.14
N ALA A 358 -14.65 32.59 14.06
CA ALA A 358 -15.94 31.97 13.73
C ALA A 358 -16.98 33.01 13.28
N ALA A 359 -16.89 34.23 13.80
CA ALA A 359 -17.72 35.36 13.41
C ALA A 359 -17.23 36.09 12.14
N GLY A 360 -16.16 35.61 11.50
CA GLY A 360 -15.56 36.23 10.32
C GLY A 360 -14.97 37.64 10.58
N ARG A 361 -14.54 37.91 11.82
CA ARG A 361 -13.98 39.18 12.21
C ARG A 361 -12.46 39.08 12.37
N GLU A 362 -11.78 40.20 12.18
CA GLU A 362 -10.34 40.29 12.43
C GLU A 362 -10.03 40.25 13.92
N LEU A 363 -8.92 39.60 14.27
CA LEU A 363 -8.36 39.57 15.62
C LEU A 363 -7.14 40.49 15.66
N PHE A 364 -7.17 41.48 16.54
CA PHE A 364 -6.11 42.47 16.74
C PHE A 364 -5.97 43.53 15.61
N GLY A 365 -6.92 43.67 14.72
CA GLY A 365 -6.95 44.73 13.70
C GLY A 365 -6.09 44.40 12.50
#